data_a044f291511783f1e986fc398acd240a
#
_entry.id   a044f291511783f1e986fc398acd240a
#
_cell.length_a   1.000
_cell.length_b   1.000
_cell.length_c   1.000
_cell.angle_alpha   90.00
_cell.angle_beta   90.00
_cell.angle_gamma   90.00
#
_symmetry.space_group_name_H-M   'P 1'
#
loop_
_entity.id
_entity.type
_entity.pdbx_description
1 polymer ?
#
loop_
_entity_poly.entity_id
_entity_poly.type
_entity_poly.pdbx_seq_one_letter_code
_entity_poly.pdbx_strand_id
1 'polypeptide(L)'
;MKKLLFLLFAAAAFAACNDDDGAPKIRYASTNDGIIDGHLQGINMFFYGSAVATDDAGNAYTDDEALFKFAGGPSGDSEYFSLYMHKTRFAAGMPPFEMKIPHTRYTGMDNSIAFSEESIVPEAILPGQNGYQPLPSYTLTEVEGSIDGVNCRVSFTCNVPRLGTYRMEYEGRLIIKK
;
A
#
# COMPACT_ATOMS: atom_id res chain seq x y z
N MET A 1 20.06 -70.28 -1.78
CA MET A 1 20.82 -69.21 -2.45
C MET A 1 19.84 -68.06 -2.61
N LYS A 2 19.89 -67.15 -1.67
CA LYS A 2 18.90 -66.04 -1.58
C LYS A 2 19.63 -64.77 -1.96
N LYS A 3 19.20 -64.14 -3.09
CA LYS A 3 19.73 -62.85 -3.48
C LYS A 3 18.87 -61.77 -2.82
N LEU A 4 19.48 -61.05 -1.87
CA LEU A 4 18.91 -59.91 -1.21
C LEU A 4 19.03 -58.70 -2.13
N LEU A 5 17.92 -58.19 -2.62
CA LEU A 5 17.84 -56.99 -3.43
C LEU A 5 17.66 -55.80 -2.50
N PHE A 6 18.73 -55.02 -2.26
CA PHE A 6 18.66 -53.77 -1.56
C PHE A 6 18.09 -52.71 -2.48
N LEU A 7 16.82 -52.34 -2.26
CA LEU A 7 16.24 -51.17 -2.86
C LEU A 7 16.63 -49.94 -2.03
N LEU A 8 17.59 -49.18 -2.57
CA LEU A 8 17.92 -47.86 -2.04
C LEU A 8 16.84 -46.89 -2.46
N PHE A 9 15.90 -46.61 -1.56
CA PHE A 9 15.00 -45.48 -1.74
C PHE A 9 15.80 -44.21 -1.39
N ALA A 10 16.29 -43.52 -2.43
CA ALA A 10 16.73 -42.18 -2.35
C ALA A 10 15.46 -41.31 -2.16
N ALA A 11 15.14 -40.99 -0.91
CA ALA A 11 14.17 -39.93 -0.61
C ALA A 11 14.81 -38.61 -1.03
N ALA A 12 14.53 -38.19 -2.24
CA ALA A 12 14.72 -36.80 -2.65
C ALA A 12 13.71 -35.98 -1.84
N ALA A 13 14.16 -35.44 -0.73
CA ALA A 13 13.48 -34.37 -0.05
C ALA A 13 13.50 -33.15 -0.99
N PHE A 14 12.46 -33.05 -1.80
CA PHE A 14 12.12 -31.77 -2.40
C PHE A 14 11.71 -30.85 -1.23
N ALA A 15 12.65 -30.11 -0.71
CA ALA A 15 12.34 -28.88 0.00
C ALA A 15 11.70 -27.96 -1.05
N ALA A 16 10.40 -28.11 -1.24
CA ALA A 16 9.60 -27.06 -1.83
C ALA A 16 9.65 -25.92 -0.80
N CYS A 17 10.59 -25.01 -0.96
CA CYS A 17 10.44 -23.67 -0.43
C CYS A 17 9.20 -23.11 -1.09
N ASN A 18 8.09 -23.29 -0.42
CA ASN A 18 6.87 -22.58 -0.71
C ASN A 18 7.10 -21.16 -0.14
N ASP A 19 7.85 -20.33 -0.89
CA ASP A 19 7.95 -18.88 -0.66
C ASP A 19 6.66 -18.18 -1.11
N ASP A 20 5.52 -18.78 -0.81
CA ASP A 20 4.21 -18.20 -1.09
C ASP A 20 3.50 -17.87 0.23
N ASP A 21 4.19 -17.11 1.07
CA ASP A 21 3.64 -16.60 2.32
C ASP A 21 2.62 -15.48 2.09
N GLY A 22 2.16 -15.27 0.85
CA GLY A 22 1.18 -14.24 0.54
C GLY A 22 1.68 -12.80 0.78
N ALA A 23 2.94 -12.64 1.16
CA ALA A 23 3.55 -11.32 1.24
C ALA A 23 3.57 -10.69 -0.16
N PRO A 24 3.16 -9.45 -0.32
CA PRO A 24 3.20 -8.78 -1.61
C PRO A 24 4.64 -8.82 -2.11
N LYS A 25 4.85 -9.32 -3.35
CA LYS A 25 6.16 -9.26 -3.98
C LYS A 25 6.53 -7.79 -4.15
N ILE A 26 7.31 -7.29 -3.20
CA ILE A 26 7.75 -5.90 -3.17
C ILE A 26 8.62 -5.67 -4.40
N ARG A 27 8.09 -4.93 -5.36
CA ARG A 27 8.89 -4.42 -6.47
C ARG A 27 9.54 -3.15 -5.97
N TYR A 28 10.83 -3.21 -5.73
CA TYR A 28 11.60 -2.07 -5.29
C TYR A 28 11.52 -0.91 -6.28
N ALA A 29 11.49 0.31 -5.76
CA ALA A 29 11.70 1.52 -6.54
C ALA A 29 13.02 1.42 -7.32
N SER A 30 13.07 1.99 -8.51
CA SER A 30 14.34 2.14 -9.21
C SER A 30 15.24 3.10 -8.43
N THR A 31 16.54 3.06 -8.65
CA THR A 31 17.48 3.99 -7.99
C THR A 31 17.22 5.46 -8.35
N ASN A 32 16.35 5.73 -9.31
CA ASN A 32 15.98 7.08 -9.77
C ASN A 32 14.61 7.52 -9.23
N ASP A 33 13.88 6.66 -8.51
CA ASP A 33 12.61 7.03 -7.91
C ASP A 33 12.88 7.74 -6.58
N GLY A 34 12.27 8.89 -6.37
CA GLY A 34 12.49 9.70 -5.18
C GLY A 34 11.82 11.06 -5.27
N ILE A 35 12.25 11.98 -4.43
CA ILE A 35 11.90 13.40 -4.51
C ILE A 35 13.16 14.18 -4.84
N ILE A 36 13.09 14.99 -5.89
CA ILE A 36 14.17 15.87 -6.30
C ILE A 36 13.57 17.26 -6.53
N ASP A 37 14.13 18.26 -5.85
CA ASP A 37 13.68 19.65 -5.93
C ASP A 37 12.17 19.80 -5.70
N GLY A 38 11.63 19.06 -4.72
CA GLY A 38 10.22 19.08 -4.35
C GLY A 38 9.27 18.36 -5.32
N HIS A 39 9.80 17.60 -6.28
CA HIS A 39 8.99 16.85 -7.26
C HIS A 39 9.22 15.36 -7.17
N LEU A 40 8.12 14.59 -7.27
CA LEU A 40 8.18 13.14 -7.38
C LEU A 40 8.87 12.73 -8.70
N GLN A 41 9.96 12.00 -8.58
CA GLN A 41 10.66 11.40 -9.71
C GLN A 41 10.36 9.91 -9.76
N GLY A 42 10.08 9.44 -10.97
CA GLY A 42 9.72 8.03 -11.18
C GLY A 42 8.24 7.75 -10.95
N ILE A 43 7.85 6.55 -11.33
CA ILE A 43 6.45 6.13 -11.38
C ILE A 43 6.03 5.25 -10.21
N ASN A 44 6.96 4.81 -9.36
CA ASN A 44 6.67 3.83 -8.31
C ASN A 44 7.57 3.99 -7.09
N MET A 45 7.14 4.79 -6.12
CA MET A 45 7.75 4.83 -4.80
C MET A 45 6.94 3.94 -3.85
N PHE A 46 7.55 2.87 -3.34
CA PHE A 46 6.91 1.96 -2.40
C PHE A 46 7.36 2.25 -0.98
N PHE A 47 6.39 2.38 -0.09
CA PHE A 47 6.60 2.54 1.35
C PHE A 47 6.00 1.34 2.07
N TYR A 48 6.77 0.76 2.98
CA TYR A 48 6.35 -0.34 3.83
C TYR A 48 6.34 0.11 5.28
N GLY A 49 5.28 -0.21 6.01
CA GLY A 49 5.11 0.25 7.37
C GLY A 49 3.86 -0.24 8.04
N SER A 50 3.35 0.55 8.97
CA SER A 50 2.17 0.25 9.77
C SER A 50 1.00 1.16 9.41
N ALA A 51 -0.19 0.58 9.33
CA ALA A 51 -1.45 1.31 9.20
C ALA A 51 -2.34 0.99 10.40
N VAL A 52 -2.87 2.03 11.03
CA VAL A 52 -3.79 1.91 12.17
C VAL A 52 -5.12 2.51 11.78
N ALA A 53 -6.19 1.70 11.85
CA ALA A 53 -7.57 2.15 11.67
C ALA A 53 -8.27 2.19 13.02
N THR A 54 -8.72 3.35 13.44
CA THR A 54 -9.40 3.54 14.74
C THR A 54 -10.85 3.93 14.49
N ASP A 55 -11.80 3.22 15.10
CA ASP A 55 -13.23 3.53 15.04
C ASP A 55 -13.65 4.65 16.00
N ASP A 56 -14.90 5.12 15.89
CA ASP A 56 -15.46 6.17 16.77
C ASP A 56 -15.50 5.77 18.26
N ALA A 57 -15.42 4.49 18.59
CA ALA A 57 -15.37 3.99 19.96
C ALA A 57 -13.93 3.87 20.50
N GLY A 58 -12.94 4.15 19.68
CA GLY A 58 -11.51 4.07 20.02
C GLY A 58 -10.92 2.66 19.88
N ASN A 59 -11.64 1.71 19.26
CA ASN A 59 -11.07 0.41 18.95
C ASN A 59 -10.16 0.52 17.75
N ALA A 60 -8.94 0.01 17.85
CA ALA A 60 -7.95 0.07 16.80
C ALA A 60 -7.71 -1.29 16.15
N TYR A 61 -7.57 -1.30 14.83
CA TYR A 61 -7.02 -2.38 14.05
C TYR A 61 -5.69 -1.94 13.46
N THR A 62 -4.64 -2.72 13.68
CA THR A 62 -3.30 -2.43 13.15
C THR A 62 -2.90 -3.47 12.11
N ASP A 63 -2.36 -2.98 11.00
CA ASP A 63 -1.67 -3.76 9.97
C ASP A 63 -0.21 -3.30 9.92
N ASP A 64 0.69 -4.13 10.47
CA ASP A 64 2.13 -3.84 10.53
C ASP A 64 2.87 -4.14 9.21
N GLU A 65 2.17 -4.67 8.22
CA GLU A 65 2.70 -5.02 6.89
C GLU A 65 2.05 -4.18 5.77
N ALA A 66 1.55 -3.00 6.10
CA ALA A 66 0.89 -2.12 5.14
C ALA A 66 1.87 -1.64 4.06
N LEU A 67 1.46 -1.77 2.81
CA LEU A 67 2.24 -1.36 1.65
C LEU A 67 1.50 -0.26 0.89
N PHE A 68 2.10 0.94 0.86
CA PHE A 68 1.61 2.07 0.09
C PHE A 68 2.54 2.36 -1.09
N LYS A 69 1.95 2.69 -2.24
CA LYS A 69 2.70 3.06 -3.43
C LYS A 69 2.26 4.43 -3.92
N PHE A 70 3.21 5.34 -4.02
CA PHE A 70 3.03 6.62 -4.69
C PHE A 70 3.47 6.47 -6.15
N ALA A 71 2.58 6.81 -7.06
CA ALA A 71 2.87 6.88 -8.49
C ALA A 71 2.71 8.32 -8.94
N GLY A 72 3.78 8.94 -9.42
CA GLY A 72 3.74 10.25 -10.05
C GLY A 72 2.78 10.26 -11.24
N GLY A 73 2.31 11.43 -11.60
CA GLY A 73 1.43 11.63 -12.75
C GLY A 73 2.06 11.13 -14.05
N PRO A 74 1.28 10.87 -15.09
CA PRO A 74 1.78 10.58 -16.41
C PRO A 74 2.69 11.71 -16.87
N SER A 75 3.71 11.36 -17.65
CA SER A 75 4.79 12.26 -18.08
C SER A 75 4.29 13.66 -18.48
N GLY A 76 4.65 14.64 -17.67
CA GLY A 76 4.30 16.06 -17.86
C GLY A 76 3.47 16.67 -16.75
N ASP A 77 2.89 15.88 -15.82
CA ASP A 77 2.11 16.39 -14.70
C ASP A 77 2.89 16.19 -13.39
N SER A 78 3.86 17.06 -13.17
CA SER A 78 4.82 16.96 -12.07
C SER A 78 4.27 17.36 -10.70
N GLU A 79 3.01 17.82 -10.63
CA GLU A 79 2.38 18.30 -9.40
C GLU A 79 1.29 17.34 -8.84
N TYR A 80 1.09 16.19 -9.50
CA TYR A 80 0.06 15.23 -9.12
C TYR A 80 0.61 13.83 -8.94
N PHE A 81 -0.03 13.05 -8.10
CA PHE A 81 0.25 11.63 -7.88
C PHE A 81 -1.03 10.85 -7.68
N SER A 82 -0.92 9.52 -7.71
CA SER A 82 -1.92 8.60 -7.19
C SER A 82 -1.30 7.77 -6.06
N LEU A 83 -2.02 7.63 -4.96
CA LEU A 83 -1.62 6.78 -3.84
C LEU A 83 -2.38 5.45 -3.90
N TYR A 84 -1.67 4.36 -4.03
CA TYR A 84 -2.21 3.01 -3.99
C TYR A 84 -1.97 2.42 -2.60
N MET A 85 -3.03 1.91 -2.00
CA MET A 85 -3.03 1.25 -0.69
C MET A 85 -3.36 -0.23 -0.90
N HIS A 86 -2.35 -1.09 -0.76
CA HIS A 86 -2.49 -2.51 -1.03
C HIS A 86 -3.08 -3.24 0.16
N LYS A 87 -4.04 -4.14 -0.10
CA LYS A 87 -4.71 -4.99 0.90
C LYS A 87 -5.30 -4.21 2.07
N THR A 88 -5.86 -3.04 1.81
CA THR A 88 -6.45 -2.15 2.84
C THR A 88 -7.54 -2.86 3.63
N ARG A 89 -7.54 -2.65 4.94
CA ARG A 89 -8.59 -3.07 5.88
C ARG A 89 -8.82 -1.98 6.91
N PHE A 90 -10.06 -1.83 7.34
CA PHE A 90 -10.41 -0.93 8.44
C PHE A 90 -10.73 -1.69 9.74
N ALA A 91 -10.97 -3.00 9.66
CA ALA A 91 -11.25 -3.85 10.81
C ALA A 91 -10.75 -5.28 10.55
N ALA A 92 -10.43 -6.02 11.61
CA ALA A 92 -9.91 -7.39 11.53
C ALA A 92 -10.82 -8.37 10.75
N GLY A 93 -12.13 -8.22 10.86
CA GLY A 93 -13.11 -9.05 10.14
C GLY A 93 -13.40 -8.63 8.69
N MET A 94 -12.82 -7.52 8.22
CA MET A 94 -13.03 -7.02 6.88
C MET A 94 -12.10 -7.72 5.89
N PRO A 95 -12.58 -8.22 4.73
CA PRO A 95 -11.70 -8.74 3.69
C PRO A 95 -10.81 -7.61 3.14
N PRO A 96 -9.54 -7.89 2.84
CA PRO A 96 -8.66 -6.89 2.26
C PRO A 96 -9.08 -6.55 0.84
N PHE A 97 -8.87 -5.31 0.42
CA PHE A 97 -9.11 -4.85 -0.93
C PHE A 97 -8.08 -3.82 -1.38
N GLU A 98 -7.93 -3.68 -2.69
CA GLU A 98 -7.05 -2.68 -3.28
C GLU A 98 -7.78 -1.34 -3.34
N MET A 99 -7.19 -0.31 -2.76
CA MET A 99 -7.74 1.04 -2.72
C MET A 99 -6.76 2.04 -3.28
N LYS A 100 -7.26 3.09 -3.91
CA LYS A 100 -6.43 4.15 -4.49
C LYS A 100 -7.04 5.53 -4.22
N ILE A 101 -6.23 6.47 -3.76
CA ILE A 101 -6.52 7.90 -3.83
C ILE A 101 -6.03 8.38 -5.20
N PRO A 102 -6.95 8.78 -6.09
CA PRO A 102 -6.59 9.15 -7.45
C PRO A 102 -6.14 10.61 -7.54
N HIS A 103 -5.25 10.91 -8.46
CA HIS A 103 -4.91 12.23 -8.99
C HIS A 103 -4.93 13.38 -7.95
N THR A 104 -4.11 13.25 -6.92
CA THR A 104 -4.01 14.22 -5.83
C THR A 104 -2.87 15.19 -6.09
N ARG A 105 -3.13 16.48 -5.86
CA ARG A 105 -2.11 17.53 -5.97
C ARG A 105 -1.22 17.53 -4.73
N TYR A 106 0.05 17.79 -4.93
CA TYR A 106 1.01 18.00 -3.85
C TYR A 106 1.79 19.29 -4.04
N THR A 107 2.38 19.75 -2.94
CA THR A 107 3.40 20.79 -2.93
C THR A 107 4.70 20.19 -2.43
N GLY A 108 5.81 20.61 -2.99
CA GLY A 108 7.11 20.06 -2.61
C GLY A 108 8.19 21.11 -2.47
N MET A 109 9.21 20.76 -1.68
CA MET A 109 10.42 21.52 -1.51
C MET A 109 11.56 20.57 -1.15
N ASP A 110 12.70 20.73 -1.80
CA ASP A 110 13.87 19.88 -1.59
C ASP A 110 13.57 18.39 -1.77
N ASN A 111 13.71 17.59 -0.71
CA ASN A 111 13.45 16.15 -0.70
C ASN A 111 12.12 15.78 -0.03
N SER A 112 11.20 16.73 0.10
CA SER A 112 9.91 16.52 0.74
C SER A 112 8.74 16.98 -0.12
N ILE A 113 7.60 16.33 0.06
CA ILE A 113 6.30 16.74 -0.47
C ILE A 113 5.24 16.64 0.62
N ALA A 114 4.22 17.48 0.49
CA ALA A 114 3.02 17.41 1.32
C ALA A 114 1.77 17.54 0.45
N PHE A 115 0.69 16.93 0.88
CA PHE A 115 -0.61 16.98 0.21
C PHE A 115 -1.74 16.99 1.23
N SER A 116 -2.85 17.61 0.85
CA SER A 116 -4.08 17.59 1.63
C SER A 116 -5.28 17.74 0.73
N GLU A 117 -6.35 17.01 1.06
CA GLU A 117 -7.65 17.11 0.40
C GLU A 117 -8.76 17.11 1.46
N GLU A 118 -9.68 18.05 1.38
CA GLU A 118 -10.83 18.10 2.30
C GLU A 118 -11.72 16.86 2.13
N SER A 119 -11.93 16.46 0.89
CA SER A 119 -12.72 15.27 0.55
C SER A 119 -12.33 14.72 -0.82
N ILE A 120 -12.21 13.39 -0.93
CA ILE A 120 -11.91 12.71 -2.19
C ILE A 120 -12.65 11.37 -2.28
N VAL A 121 -13.19 11.07 -3.45
CA VAL A 121 -13.76 9.75 -3.74
C VAL A 121 -12.62 8.80 -4.12
N PRO A 122 -12.32 7.77 -3.32
CA PRO A 122 -11.31 6.80 -3.68
C PRO A 122 -11.77 5.90 -4.82
N GLU A 123 -10.82 5.22 -5.43
CA GLU A 123 -11.09 4.12 -6.34
C GLU A 123 -10.66 2.80 -5.69
N ALA A 124 -11.35 1.71 -6.02
CA ALA A 124 -11.02 0.39 -5.48
C ALA A 124 -11.21 -0.72 -6.52
N ILE A 125 -10.55 -1.85 -6.29
CA ILE A 125 -10.81 -3.11 -6.98
C ILE A 125 -11.65 -3.98 -6.04
N LEU A 126 -12.91 -4.16 -6.36
CA LEU A 126 -13.80 -5.03 -5.59
C LEU A 126 -13.81 -6.47 -6.16
N PRO A 127 -14.20 -7.47 -5.37
CA PRO A 127 -14.29 -8.85 -5.83
C PRO A 127 -15.11 -8.99 -7.12
N GLY A 128 -14.53 -9.61 -8.14
CA GLY A 128 -15.15 -9.81 -9.46
C GLY A 128 -15.02 -8.64 -10.43
N GLN A 129 -14.35 -7.56 -10.04
CA GLN A 129 -14.07 -6.42 -10.93
C GLN A 129 -12.65 -6.47 -11.50
N ASN A 130 -12.52 -5.98 -12.72
CA ASN A 130 -11.24 -5.78 -13.38
C ASN A 130 -10.88 -4.29 -13.34
N GLY A 131 -9.89 -3.92 -12.50
CA GLY A 131 -9.37 -2.57 -12.39
C GLY A 131 -10.08 -1.70 -11.34
N TYR A 132 -9.48 -0.54 -11.11
CA TYR A 132 -9.96 0.43 -10.14
C TYR A 132 -11.23 1.14 -10.65
N GLN A 133 -12.23 1.24 -9.78
CA GLN A 133 -13.48 1.94 -10.04
C GLN A 133 -13.77 2.91 -8.89
N PRO A 134 -14.39 4.08 -9.16
CA PRO A 134 -14.80 5.00 -8.10
C PRO A 134 -15.67 4.32 -7.05
N LEU A 135 -15.37 4.59 -5.77
CA LEU A 135 -16.09 4.01 -4.63
C LEU A 135 -16.68 5.13 -3.73
N PRO A 136 -17.77 5.81 -4.15
CA PRO A 136 -18.31 6.96 -3.43
C PRO A 136 -18.78 6.65 -2.00
N SER A 137 -19.17 5.39 -1.74
CA SER A 137 -19.56 4.96 -0.40
C SER A 137 -18.43 4.94 0.62
N TYR A 138 -17.19 5.07 0.16
CA TYR A 138 -15.97 5.15 0.99
C TYR A 138 -15.28 6.51 0.81
N THR A 139 -16.02 7.57 0.55
CA THR A 139 -15.43 8.91 0.44
C THR A 139 -14.53 9.20 1.63
N LEU A 140 -13.29 9.59 1.33
CA LEU A 140 -12.30 9.96 2.33
C LEU A 140 -12.43 11.45 2.61
N THR A 141 -12.27 11.83 3.87
CA THR A 141 -12.23 13.22 4.32
C THR A 141 -10.98 13.46 5.14
N GLU A 142 -10.60 14.72 5.30
CA GLU A 142 -9.42 15.11 6.08
C GLU A 142 -8.17 14.37 5.65
N VAL A 143 -8.01 14.20 4.32
CA VAL A 143 -6.85 13.50 3.77
C VAL A 143 -5.64 14.39 3.89
N GLU A 144 -4.63 13.91 4.59
CA GLU A 144 -3.36 14.59 4.76
C GLU A 144 -2.21 13.60 4.60
N GLY A 145 -1.09 14.06 4.08
CA GLY A 145 0.10 13.25 4.02
C GLY A 145 1.35 14.00 3.65
N SER A 146 2.47 13.35 3.89
CA SER A 146 3.79 13.86 3.55
C SER A 146 4.76 12.74 3.26
N ILE A 147 5.72 13.03 2.41
CA ILE A 147 6.94 12.24 2.26
C ILE A 147 8.11 13.17 2.59
N ASP A 148 8.95 12.76 3.52
CA ASP A 148 10.17 13.48 3.92
C ASP A 148 11.37 12.52 3.82
N GLY A 149 12.14 12.70 2.77
CA GLY A 149 13.21 11.79 2.40
C GLY A 149 12.70 10.36 2.19
N VAL A 150 12.96 9.47 3.15
CA VAL A 150 12.56 8.06 3.11
C VAL A 150 11.31 7.76 3.95
N ASN A 151 10.77 8.72 4.65
CA ASN A 151 9.62 8.53 5.53
C ASN A 151 8.35 9.02 4.87
N CYS A 152 7.27 8.25 5.04
CA CYS A 152 5.95 8.59 4.55
C CYS A 152 4.93 8.55 5.68
N ARG A 153 4.04 9.55 5.72
CA ARG A 153 2.88 9.58 6.60
C ARG A 153 1.65 9.91 5.79
N VAL A 154 0.56 9.22 6.08
CA VAL A 154 -0.75 9.48 5.48
C VAL A 154 -1.81 9.32 6.55
N SER A 155 -2.77 10.24 6.60
CA SER A 155 -3.95 10.08 7.43
C SER A 155 -5.21 10.51 6.67
N PHE A 156 -6.33 9.89 7.01
CA PHE A 156 -7.65 10.25 6.51
C PHE A 156 -8.76 9.66 7.37
N THR A 157 -9.96 10.21 7.24
CA THR A 157 -11.18 9.67 7.83
C THR A 157 -12.02 9.02 6.71
N CYS A 158 -12.58 7.84 6.97
CA CYS A 158 -13.41 7.09 6.04
C CYS A 158 -14.67 6.56 6.71
N ASN A 159 -15.85 6.85 6.15
CA ASN A 159 -17.08 6.21 6.57
C ASN A 159 -17.23 4.87 5.83
N VAL A 160 -16.97 3.77 6.55
CA VAL A 160 -17.05 2.41 5.99
C VAL A 160 -18.49 1.90 6.11
N PRO A 161 -19.20 1.59 5.00
CA PRO A 161 -20.59 1.17 5.05
C PRO A 161 -20.83 0.00 6.00
N ARG A 162 -21.82 0.13 6.90
CA ARG A 162 -22.22 -0.83 7.93
C ARG A 162 -21.24 -1.02 9.08
N LEU A 163 -20.05 -0.45 9.04
CA LEU A 163 -19.04 -0.57 10.10
C LEU A 163 -18.86 0.74 10.87
N GLY A 164 -19.16 1.90 10.27
CA GLY A 164 -19.00 3.21 10.91
C GLY A 164 -17.82 4.02 10.37
N THR A 165 -17.45 5.04 11.09
CA THR A 165 -16.35 5.92 10.71
C THR A 165 -15.04 5.43 11.29
N TYR A 166 -14.00 5.48 10.49
CA TYR A 166 -12.64 5.10 10.86
C TYR A 166 -11.67 6.21 10.50
N ARG A 167 -10.77 6.53 11.43
CA ARG A 167 -9.57 7.30 11.15
C ARG A 167 -8.43 6.33 10.83
N MET A 168 -7.86 6.49 9.64
CA MET A 168 -6.67 5.76 9.21
C MET A 168 -5.43 6.63 9.43
N GLU A 169 -4.41 6.04 10.03
CA GLU A 169 -3.08 6.63 10.17
C GLU A 169 -2.03 5.63 9.68
N TYR A 170 -1.20 6.06 8.74
CA TYR A 170 -0.14 5.25 8.15
C TYR A 170 1.21 5.91 8.35
N GLU A 171 2.19 5.11 8.76
CA GLU A 171 3.60 5.48 8.77
C GLU A 171 4.41 4.40 8.08
N GLY A 172 5.22 4.78 7.09
CA GLY A 172 6.04 3.84 6.33
C GLY A 172 7.38 4.42 5.91
N ARG A 173 8.26 3.51 5.47
CA ARG A 173 9.58 3.87 4.95
C ARG A 173 9.74 3.39 3.52
N LEU A 174 10.42 4.20 2.72
CA LEU A 174 10.74 3.90 1.33
C LEU A 174 11.58 2.63 1.23
N ILE A 175 11.12 1.72 0.38
CA ILE A 175 11.85 0.49 0.05
C ILE A 175 12.81 0.82 -1.08
N ILE A 176 14.10 0.74 -0.79
CA ILE A 176 15.18 1.00 -1.75
C ILE A 176 15.81 -0.34 -2.13
N LYS A 177 15.90 -0.61 -3.43
CA LYS A 177 16.64 -1.77 -3.94
C LYS A 177 18.14 -1.51 -3.74
N LYS A 178 18.78 -2.41 -2.99
CA LYS A 178 20.25 -2.44 -2.88
C LYS A 178 20.86 -3.12 -4.10
#